data_af8342d79046aeeb6f0fb47b324b7719
#
_entry.id   af8342d79046aeeb6f0fb47b324b7719
#
_cell.length_a   1.000
_cell.length_b   1.000
_cell.length_c   1.000
_cell.angle_alpha   90.00
_cell.angle_beta   90.00
_cell.angle_gamma   90.00
#
_symmetry.space_group_name_H-M   'P 1'
#
loop_
_entity.id
_entity.type
_entity.pdbx_description
1 polymer ?
#
loop_
_entity_poly.entity_id
_entity_poly.type
_entity_poly.pdbx_seq_one_letter_code
_entity_poly.pdbx_strand_id
1 'polypeptide(L)'
;SRDGNKVKIFAIDPHIGSSEHQKMFGEVDTFEEFKQNINQAGVAEFVEPIRDISENAAKNFNQQIEFAFIDGAHEYSFVKLDFNLWFPKVMNGGILAFHDSWHFIGPNLATAIPLFTSSKIKNPRLVDTITYFEKVERNSIFDRLKNIGFVIYRILFGIRGFLRLKYRGNKVI
;
A
#
# COMPACT_ATOMS: atom_id res chain seq x y z
N SER A 1 19.59 11.54 1.59
CA SER A 1 19.29 11.32 3.02
C SER A 1 20.03 12.37 3.84
N ARG A 2 19.48 12.84 4.95
CA ARG A 2 20.12 13.83 5.84
C ARG A 2 21.42 13.31 6.48
N ASP A 3 21.64 12.00 6.48
CA ASP A 3 22.73 11.33 7.19
C ASP A 3 23.76 10.65 6.27
N GLY A 4 23.80 10.99 4.98
CA GLY A 4 24.74 10.40 4.02
C GLY A 4 24.50 8.91 3.71
N ASN A 5 23.48 8.27 4.30
CA ASN A 5 23.13 6.90 3.99
C ASN A 5 22.47 6.82 2.61
N LYS A 6 22.97 5.94 1.77
CA LYS A 6 22.37 5.68 0.45
C LYS A 6 20.98 5.06 0.68
N VAL A 7 19.96 5.64 0.05
CA VAL A 7 18.63 5.04 0.00
C VAL A 7 18.73 3.74 -0.79
N LYS A 8 18.14 2.66 -0.29
CA LYS A 8 17.99 1.40 -1.01
C LYS A 8 16.51 1.08 -1.15
N ILE A 9 16.08 0.79 -2.36
CA ILE A 9 14.70 0.47 -2.71
C ILE A 9 14.65 -0.97 -3.20
N PHE A 10 13.82 -1.80 -2.60
CA PHE A 10 13.53 -3.15 -3.08
C PHE A 10 12.22 -3.09 -3.87
N ALA A 11 12.29 -3.31 -5.17
CA ALA A 11 11.14 -3.37 -6.06
C ALA A 11 10.73 -4.83 -6.25
N ILE A 12 9.64 -5.21 -5.60
CA ILE A 12 9.18 -6.62 -5.55
C ILE A 12 7.94 -6.75 -6.43
N ASP A 13 8.07 -7.44 -7.55
CA ASP A 13 7.00 -7.68 -8.50
C ASP A 13 7.35 -8.90 -9.36
N PRO A 14 6.44 -9.86 -9.60
CA PRO A 14 6.66 -10.95 -10.54
C PRO A 14 6.71 -10.50 -12.00
N HIS A 15 6.27 -9.29 -12.32
CA HIS A 15 6.24 -8.69 -13.66
C HIS A 15 5.39 -9.46 -14.69
N ILE A 16 4.38 -10.18 -14.22
CA ILE A 16 3.47 -10.97 -15.08
C ILE A 16 2.08 -10.32 -15.26
N GLY A 17 1.90 -9.12 -14.70
CA GLY A 17 0.61 -8.43 -14.65
C GLY A 17 -0.38 -9.05 -13.66
N SER A 18 -1.43 -8.29 -13.33
CA SER A 18 -2.52 -8.80 -12.51
C SER A 18 -3.40 -9.80 -13.30
N SER A 19 -4.23 -10.55 -12.60
CA SER A 19 -5.22 -11.45 -13.24
C SER A 19 -6.14 -10.73 -14.21
N GLU A 20 -6.43 -9.46 -13.96
CA GLU A 20 -7.23 -8.61 -14.85
C GLU A 20 -6.44 -8.20 -16.10
N HIS A 21 -5.17 -7.83 -15.96
CA HIS A 21 -4.28 -7.54 -17.08
C HIS A 21 -4.09 -8.75 -18.00
N GLN A 22 -3.86 -9.93 -17.41
CA GLN A 22 -3.71 -11.17 -18.19
C GLN A 22 -4.96 -11.53 -18.98
N LYS A 23 -6.16 -11.28 -18.43
CA LYS A 23 -7.43 -11.50 -19.14
C LYS A 23 -7.62 -10.54 -20.32
N MET A 24 -7.14 -9.30 -20.21
CA MET A 24 -7.31 -8.27 -21.23
C MET A 24 -6.22 -8.33 -22.31
N PHE A 25 -4.98 -8.63 -21.94
CA PHE A 25 -3.81 -8.46 -22.80
C PHE A 25 -3.02 -9.76 -23.03
N GLY A 26 -3.41 -10.90 -22.41
CA GLY A 26 -2.67 -12.16 -22.47
C GLY A 26 -1.45 -12.19 -21.53
N GLU A 27 -0.47 -13.01 -21.86
CA GLU A 27 0.78 -13.10 -21.09
C GLU A 27 1.55 -11.79 -21.18
N VAL A 28 1.92 -11.24 -20.02
CA VAL A 28 2.65 -9.98 -19.86
C VAL A 28 3.98 -10.28 -19.15
N ASP A 29 5.06 -9.73 -19.66
CA ASP A 29 6.37 -9.69 -18.98
C ASP A 29 6.94 -8.28 -19.13
N THR A 30 6.94 -7.52 -18.04
CA THR A 30 7.41 -6.13 -18.01
C THR A 30 8.77 -5.97 -17.34
N PHE A 31 9.47 -7.07 -17.02
CA PHE A 31 10.70 -6.99 -16.20
C PHE A 31 11.86 -6.28 -16.93
N GLU A 32 12.05 -6.57 -18.21
CA GLU A 32 13.11 -5.89 -18.99
C GLU A 32 12.79 -4.41 -19.21
N GLU A 33 11.53 -4.08 -19.44
CA GLU A 33 11.08 -2.68 -19.54
C GLU A 33 11.31 -1.93 -18.22
N PHE A 34 10.97 -2.54 -17.09
CA PHE A 34 11.26 -1.98 -15.77
C PHE A 34 12.76 -1.66 -15.59
N LYS A 35 13.64 -2.61 -15.94
CA LYS A 35 15.09 -2.40 -15.85
C LYS A 35 15.57 -1.26 -16.76
N GLN A 36 15.04 -1.18 -17.96
CA GLN A 36 15.35 -0.07 -18.86
C GLN A 36 14.92 1.28 -18.29
N ASN A 37 13.70 1.34 -17.71
CA ASN A 37 13.15 2.57 -17.13
C ASN A 37 13.97 3.07 -15.93
N ILE A 38 14.38 2.21 -14.99
CA ILE A 38 15.23 2.61 -13.86
C ILE A 38 16.65 3.03 -14.32
N ASN A 39 17.19 2.42 -15.36
CA ASN A 39 18.47 2.82 -15.95
C ASN A 39 18.36 4.20 -16.63
N GLN A 40 17.33 4.42 -17.44
CA GLN A 40 17.09 5.72 -18.10
C GLN A 40 16.85 6.84 -17.09
N ALA A 41 16.17 6.54 -15.99
CA ALA A 41 15.97 7.49 -14.90
C ALA A 41 17.23 7.75 -14.06
N GLY A 42 18.32 7.00 -14.27
CA GLY A 42 19.58 7.15 -13.52
C GLY A 42 19.47 6.71 -12.06
N VAL A 43 18.52 5.84 -11.72
CA VAL A 43 18.26 5.41 -10.34
C VAL A 43 18.56 3.92 -10.09
N ALA A 44 19.10 3.23 -11.07
CA ALA A 44 19.33 1.78 -11.00
C ALA A 44 20.25 1.37 -9.82
N GLU A 45 21.20 2.22 -9.43
CA GLU A 45 22.09 1.95 -8.28
C GLU A 45 21.35 1.93 -6.92
N PHE A 46 20.16 2.56 -6.84
CA PHE A 46 19.35 2.62 -5.63
C PHE A 46 18.28 1.55 -5.58
N VAL A 47 17.97 0.88 -6.71
CA VAL A 47 16.86 -0.06 -6.86
C VAL A 47 17.37 -1.48 -7.00
N GLU A 48 16.98 -2.35 -6.09
CA GLU A 48 17.19 -3.80 -6.19
C GLU A 48 15.88 -4.47 -6.63
N PRO A 49 15.80 -4.92 -7.90
CA PRO A 49 14.61 -5.63 -8.37
C PRO A 49 14.59 -7.06 -7.82
N ILE A 50 13.45 -7.45 -7.26
CA ILE A 50 13.18 -8.82 -6.82
C ILE A 50 12.01 -9.34 -7.65
N ARG A 51 12.31 -10.10 -8.70
CA ARG A 51 11.30 -10.70 -9.58
C ARG A 51 10.70 -11.94 -8.92
N ASP A 52 9.77 -11.73 -8.02
CA ASP A 52 9.08 -12.81 -7.32
C ASP A 52 7.73 -12.30 -6.77
N ILE A 53 6.88 -13.23 -6.37
CA ILE A 53 5.66 -12.92 -5.64
C ILE A 53 5.98 -12.50 -4.20
N SER A 54 5.10 -11.69 -3.62
CA SER A 54 5.24 -11.13 -2.28
C SER A 54 5.56 -12.16 -1.19
N GLU A 55 4.92 -13.33 -1.22
CA GLU A 55 5.13 -14.41 -0.24
C GLU A 55 6.55 -14.98 -0.27
N ASN A 56 7.08 -15.24 -1.45
CA ASN A 56 8.41 -15.81 -1.61
C ASN A 56 9.49 -14.78 -1.27
N ALA A 57 9.32 -13.56 -1.79
CA ALA A 57 10.20 -12.44 -1.46
C ALA A 57 10.26 -12.20 0.05
N ALA A 58 9.11 -12.18 0.73
CA ALA A 58 9.04 -11.94 2.17
C ALA A 58 9.70 -13.07 3.00
N LYS A 59 9.65 -14.33 2.57
CA LYS A 59 10.34 -15.44 3.27
C LYS A 59 11.85 -15.24 3.34
N ASN A 60 12.43 -14.69 2.29
CA ASN A 60 13.88 -14.51 2.16
C ASN A 60 14.35 -13.11 2.59
N PHE A 61 13.43 -12.20 2.88
CA PHE A 61 13.73 -10.83 3.25
C PHE A 61 13.89 -10.69 4.77
N ASN A 62 15.14 -10.51 5.24
CA ASN A 62 15.49 -10.46 6.65
C ASN A 62 15.87 -9.05 7.15
N GLN A 63 15.71 -8.01 6.32
CA GLN A 63 16.06 -6.65 6.68
C GLN A 63 14.86 -5.93 7.31
N GLN A 64 15.14 -4.94 8.14
CA GLN A 64 14.13 -3.97 8.57
C GLN A 64 14.02 -2.86 7.52
N ILE A 65 12.80 -2.37 7.30
CA ILE A 65 12.48 -1.34 6.32
C ILE A 65 11.86 -0.13 7.00
N GLU A 66 12.22 1.05 6.54
CA GLU A 66 11.69 2.32 7.05
C GLU A 66 10.36 2.68 6.39
N PHE A 67 10.19 2.29 5.13
CA PHE A 67 9.00 2.58 4.34
C PHE A 67 8.64 1.39 3.47
N ALA A 68 7.39 0.94 3.54
CA ALA A 68 6.82 -0.04 2.61
C ALA A 68 5.62 0.57 1.89
N PHE A 69 5.57 0.37 0.57
CA PHE A 69 4.47 0.77 -0.30
C PHE A 69 3.85 -0.47 -0.94
N ILE A 70 2.58 -0.73 -0.65
CA ILE A 70 1.82 -1.85 -1.17
C ILE A 70 0.92 -1.34 -2.29
N ASP A 71 1.20 -1.82 -3.50
CA ASP A 71 0.49 -1.47 -4.74
C ASP A 71 0.31 -2.73 -5.61
N GLY A 72 -0.24 -3.76 -5.01
CA GLY A 72 -0.49 -5.06 -5.65
C GLY A 72 -1.93 -5.21 -6.13
N ALA A 73 -2.42 -6.46 -6.12
CA ALA A 73 -3.79 -6.78 -6.48
C ALA A 73 -4.81 -6.14 -5.52
N HIS A 74 -6.01 -5.82 -6.03
CA HIS A 74 -7.03 -5.10 -5.24
C HIS A 74 -7.97 -6.02 -4.45
N GLU A 75 -7.83 -7.34 -4.55
CA GLU A 75 -8.60 -8.27 -3.74
C GLU A 75 -8.13 -8.23 -2.28
N TYR A 76 -9.10 -8.17 -1.37
CA TYR A 76 -8.83 -8.07 0.08
C TYR A 76 -7.85 -9.13 0.60
N SER A 77 -7.95 -10.36 0.11
CA SER A 77 -7.08 -11.48 0.53
C SER A 77 -5.61 -11.21 0.24
N PHE A 78 -5.30 -10.66 -0.94
CA PHE A 78 -3.92 -10.35 -1.35
C PHE A 78 -3.37 -9.14 -0.60
N VAL A 79 -4.13 -8.06 -0.50
CA VAL A 79 -3.69 -6.87 0.25
C VAL A 79 -3.49 -7.18 1.75
N LYS A 80 -4.39 -8.01 2.33
CA LYS A 80 -4.22 -8.50 3.70
C LYS A 80 -2.99 -9.39 3.86
N LEU A 81 -2.71 -10.24 2.87
CA LEU A 81 -1.51 -11.07 2.86
C LEU A 81 -0.26 -10.19 2.86
N ASP A 82 -0.17 -9.21 1.96
CA ASP A 82 0.94 -8.25 1.91
C ASP A 82 1.11 -7.50 3.22
N PHE A 83 0.02 -7.01 3.81
CA PHE A 83 0.07 -6.40 5.14
C PHE A 83 0.71 -7.34 6.17
N ASN A 84 0.27 -8.59 6.24
CA ASN A 84 0.76 -9.56 7.21
C ASN A 84 2.24 -9.95 6.99
N LEU A 85 2.69 -9.96 5.75
CA LEU A 85 4.07 -10.28 5.39
C LEU A 85 5.04 -9.12 5.64
N TRP A 86 4.63 -7.90 5.31
CA TRP A 86 5.53 -6.74 5.29
C TRP A 86 5.44 -5.87 6.53
N PHE A 87 4.28 -5.75 7.19
CA PHE A 87 4.15 -4.98 8.43
C PHE A 87 5.12 -5.42 9.55
N PRO A 88 5.37 -6.73 9.78
CA PRO A 88 6.37 -7.14 10.77
C PRO A 88 7.79 -6.63 10.45
N LYS A 89 8.14 -6.49 9.18
CA LYS A 89 9.46 -6.06 8.69
C LYS A 89 9.65 -4.54 8.74
N VAL A 90 8.57 -3.76 8.76
CA VAL A 90 8.67 -2.31 8.99
C VAL A 90 9.15 -2.05 10.41
N MET A 91 10.16 -1.20 10.58
CA MET A 91 10.69 -0.83 11.88
C MET A 91 9.70 0.06 12.68
N ASN A 92 9.88 0.16 13.99
CA ASN A 92 9.14 1.15 14.78
C ASN A 92 9.52 2.57 14.34
N GLY A 93 8.52 3.43 14.11
CA GLY A 93 8.68 4.74 13.48
C GLY A 93 8.61 4.70 11.95
N GLY A 94 8.69 3.50 11.35
CA GLY A 94 8.55 3.33 9.90
C GLY A 94 7.10 3.43 9.42
N ILE A 95 6.92 3.60 8.11
CA ILE A 95 5.64 3.86 7.47
C ILE A 95 5.24 2.70 6.57
N LEU A 96 3.99 2.32 6.63
CA LEU A 96 3.34 1.43 5.67
C LEU A 96 2.25 2.20 4.92
N ALA A 97 2.33 2.20 3.59
CA ALA A 97 1.42 2.89 2.69
C ALA A 97 0.74 1.91 1.73
N PHE A 98 -0.52 2.19 1.38
CA PHE A 98 -1.35 1.37 0.50
C PHE A 98 -1.94 2.23 -0.59
N HIS A 99 -1.67 1.86 -1.84
CA HIS A 99 -2.30 2.46 -3.00
C HIS A 99 -3.78 2.07 -3.11
N ASP A 100 -4.54 2.88 -3.80
CA ASP A 100 -5.97 2.63 -4.12
C ASP A 100 -6.87 2.26 -2.93
N SER A 101 -6.43 2.57 -1.73
CA SER A 101 -7.14 2.29 -0.48
C SER A 101 -8.41 3.11 -0.27
N TRP A 102 -8.68 4.05 -1.18
CA TRP A 102 -9.89 4.86 -1.19
C TRP A 102 -10.96 4.32 -2.16
N HIS A 103 -10.55 3.91 -3.37
CA HIS A 103 -11.47 3.55 -4.44
C HIS A 103 -11.87 2.08 -4.44
N PHE A 104 -10.96 1.18 -4.02
CA PHE A 104 -11.20 -0.25 -4.03
C PHE A 104 -11.51 -0.80 -2.65
N ILE A 105 -12.51 -1.69 -2.57
CA ILE A 105 -12.98 -2.27 -1.30
C ILE A 105 -11.88 -3.07 -0.60
N GLY A 106 -11.08 -3.83 -1.35
CA GLY A 106 -10.04 -4.68 -0.76
C GLY A 106 -8.96 -3.88 -0.02
N PRO A 107 -8.24 -2.94 -0.67
CA PRO A 107 -7.28 -2.07 0.00
C PRO A 107 -7.93 -1.20 1.08
N ASN A 108 -9.20 -0.77 0.89
CA ASN A 108 -9.92 -0.02 1.91
C ASN A 108 -10.10 -0.82 3.20
N LEU A 109 -10.59 -2.06 3.11
CA LEU A 109 -10.78 -2.94 4.28
C LEU A 109 -9.44 -3.37 4.88
N ALA A 110 -8.44 -3.68 4.05
CA ALA A 110 -7.12 -4.09 4.50
C ALA A 110 -6.40 -2.99 5.32
N THR A 111 -6.73 -1.72 5.09
CA THR A 111 -6.22 -0.59 5.88
C THR A 111 -7.12 -0.26 7.07
N ALA A 112 -8.45 -0.33 6.92
CA ALA A 112 -9.39 0.05 7.97
C ALA A 112 -9.38 -0.95 9.15
N ILE A 113 -9.34 -2.25 8.88
CA ILE A 113 -9.37 -3.28 9.93
C ILE A 113 -8.17 -3.17 10.88
N PRO A 114 -6.90 -3.10 10.40
CA PRO A 114 -5.76 -2.90 11.29
C PRO A 114 -5.80 -1.60 12.08
N LEU A 115 -6.27 -0.50 11.48
CA LEU A 115 -6.45 0.78 12.18
C LEU A 115 -7.43 0.67 13.34
N PHE A 116 -8.45 -0.17 13.20
CA PHE A 116 -9.45 -0.39 14.25
C PHE A 116 -8.95 -1.36 15.33
N THR A 117 -8.20 -2.40 14.95
CA THR A 117 -7.88 -3.54 15.82
C THR A 117 -6.47 -3.52 16.41
N SER A 118 -5.49 -2.96 15.68
CA SER A 118 -4.07 -3.05 16.05
C SER A 118 -3.68 -2.04 17.12
N SER A 119 -2.92 -2.50 18.10
CA SER A 119 -2.23 -1.64 19.06
C SER A 119 -0.86 -1.12 18.57
N LYS A 120 -0.47 -1.43 17.33
CA LYS A 120 0.86 -1.13 16.79
C LYS A 120 0.85 -0.08 15.67
N ILE A 121 -0.25 0.66 15.52
CA ILE A 121 -0.45 1.62 14.44
C ILE A 121 -0.90 2.96 15.01
N LYS A 122 -0.33 4.05 14.50
CA LYS A 122 -0.77 5.43 14.82
C LYS A 122 -0.67 6.33 13.58
N ASN A 123 -1.15 7.58 13.73
CA ASN A 123 -1.02 8.66 12.74
C ASN A 123 -1.49 8.29 11.33
N PRO A 124 -2.70 7.71 11.16
CA PRO A 124 -3.20 7.42 9.83
C PRO A 124 -3.42 8.70 9.03
N ARG A 125 -3.09 8.66 7.76
CA ARG A 125 -3.28 9.74 6.79
C ARG A 125 -3.85 9.20 5.50
N LEU A 126 -4.57 10.04 4.79
CA LEU A 126 -5.04 9.81 3.43
C LEU A 126 -4.54 10.96 2.56
N VAL A 127 -3.83 10.64 1.50
CA VAL A 127 -3.38 11.57 0.46
C VAL A 127 -3.78 10.99 -0.88
N ASP A 128 -4.68 11.67 -1.55
CA ASP A 128 -5.31 11.17 -2.78
C ASP A 128 -5.92 9.78 -2.56
N THR A 129 -5.44 8.74 -3.23
CA THR A 129 -5.89 7.35 -3.10
C THR A 129 -5.10 6.55 -2.07
N ILE A 130 -4.01 7.12 -1.52
CA ILE A 130 -3.05 6.42 -0.66
C ILE A 130 -3.40 6.61 0.80
N THR A 131 -3.66 5.52 1.51
CA THR A 131 -3.67 5.50 2.98
C THR A 131 -2.33 5.03 3.50
N TYR A 132 -1.77 5.78 4.45
CA TYR A 132 -0.55 5.36 5.15
C TYR A 132 -0.65 5.59 6.64
N PHE A 133 0.16 4.87 7.39
CA PHE A 133 0.25 4.98 8.84
C PHE A 133 1.64 4.59 9.35
N GLU A 134 1.95 5.04 10.56
CA GLU A 134 3.20 4.77 11.25
C GLU A 134 3.08 3.51 12.11
N LYS A 135 4.10 2.64 12.05
CA LYS A 135 4.24 1.51 12.97
C LYS A 135 4.86 1.96 14.29
N VAL A 136 4.32 1.46 15.39
CA VAL A 136 4.85 1.69 16.74
C VAL A 136 4.88 0.38 17.51
N GLU A 137 5.65 0.32 18.57
CA GLU A 137 5.65 -0.83 19.48
C GLU A 137 4.28 -0.98 20.17
N ARG A 138 3.75 0.13 20.68
CA ARG A 138 2.40 0.20 21.26
C ARG A 138 1.84 1.61 21.13
N ASN A 139 0.61 1.71 20.63
CA ASN A 139 -0.09 2.99 20.55
C ASN A 139 -0.78 3.34 21.88
N SER A 140 -0.96 4.64 22.11
CA SER A 140 -1.71 5.16 23.24
C SER A 140 -3.24 5.05 23.00
N ILE A 141 -4.02 5.27 24.06
CA ILE A 141 -5.48 5.34 23.95
C ILE A 141 -5.91 6.50 23.01
N PHE A 142 -5.18 7.62 23.03
CA PHE A 142 -5.45 8.75 22.14
C PHE A 142 -5.14 8.41 20.67
N ASP A 143 -4.08 7.64 20.39
CA ASP A 143 -3.80 7.16 19.04
C ASP A 143 -4.90 6.23 18.54
N ARG A 144 -5.40 5.34 19.41
CA ARG A 144 -6.53 4.46 19.07
C ARG A 144 -7.78 5.25 18.74
N LEU A 145 -8.14 6.25 19.55
CA LEU A 145 -9.27 7.11 19.26
C LEU A 145 -9.12 7.86 17.95
N LYS A 146 -7.91 8.37 17.65
CA LYS A 146 -7.61 9.00 16.36
C LYS A 146 -7.74 8.02 15.20
N ASN A 147 -7.23 6.79 15.34
CA ASN A 147 -7.34 5.75 14.33
C ASN A 147 -8.82 5.42 14.03
N ILE A 148 -9.64 5.23 15.07
CA ILE A 148 -11.08 4.98 14.94
C ILE A 148 -11.77 6.17 14.27
N GLY A 149 -11.49 7.39 14.72
CA GLY A 149 -12.04 8.62 14.14
C GLY A 149 -11.68 8.77 12.65
N PHE A 150 -10.45 8.40 12.27
CA PHE A 150 -10.02 8.38 10.89
C PHE A 150 -10.80 7.37 10.03
N VAL A 151 -11.03 6.16 10.53
CA VAL A 151 -11.84 5.16 9.82
C VAL A 151 -13.28 5.64 9.65
N ILE A 152 -13.89 6.18 10.70
CA ILE A 152 -15.24 6.76 10.64
C ILE A 152 -15.30 7.90 9.63
N TYR A 153 -14.32 8.83 9.66
CA TYR A 153 -14.22 9.92 8.69
C TYR A 153 -14.19 9.40 7.25
N ARG A 154 -13.38 8.37 6.96
CA ARG A 154 -13.29 7.75 5.62
C ARG A 154 -14.64 7.19 5.18
N ILE A 155 -15.35 6.49 6.07
CA ILE A 155 -16.68 5.92 5.76
C ILE A 155 -17.68 7.04 5.44
N LEU A 156 -17.76 8.07 6.29
CA LEU A 156 -18.69 9.18 6.10
C LEU A 156 -18.38 10.00 4.84
N PHE A 157 -17.10 10.22 4.55
CA PHE A 157 -16.69 10.96 3.36
C PHE A 157 -16.94 10.16 2.09
N GLY A 158 -16.71 8.84 2.11
CA GLY A 158 -17.04 7.93 1.01
C GLY A 158 -18.52 7.92 0.67
N ILE A 159 -19.38 7.86 1.69
CA ILE A 159 -20.85 7.93 1.52
C ILE A 159 -21.25 9.28 0.88
N ARG A 160 -20.67 10.40 1.33
CA ARG A 160 -20.94 11.73 0.74
C ARG A 160 -20.52 11.81 -0.73
N GLY A 161 -19.38 11.24 -1.09
CA GLY A 161 -18.91 11.17 -2.47
C GLY A 161 -19.88 10.37 -3.34
N PHE A 162 -20.30 9.20 -2.88
CA PHE A 162 -21.28 8.36 -3.58
C PHE A 162 -22.64 9.05 -3.77
N LEU A 163 -23.16 9.70 -2.74
CA LEU A 163 -24.43 10.43 -2.81
C LEU A 163 -24.35 11.62 -3.78
N ARG A 164 -23.22 12.34 -3.83
CA ARG A 164 -23.01 13.44 -4.80
C ARG A 164 -23.00 12.94 -6.24
N LEU A 165 -22.36 11.80 -6.51
CA LEU A 165 -22.33 11.21 -7.85
C LEU A 165 -23.72 10.75 -8.29
N LYS A 166 -24.48 10.11 -7.42
CA LYS A 166 -25.86 9.69 -7.69
C LYS A 166 -26.78 10.88 -7.96
N TYR A 167 -26.62 11.98 -7.20
CA TYR A 167 -27.43 13.19 -7.38
C TYR A 167 -27.08 13.95 -8.68
N ARG A 168 -25.82 13.91 -9.13
CA ARG A 168 -25.41 14.50 -10.43
C ARG A 168 -25.87 13.64 -11.60
N GLY A 169 -25.87 12.33 -11.50
CA GLY A 169 -26.36 11.43 -12.53
C GLY A 169 -27.86 11.56 -12.81
N ASN A 170 -28.65 11.95 -11.80
CA ASN A 170 -30.10 12.17 -11.96
C ASN A 170 -30.48 13.58 -12.52
N LYS A 171 -29.49 14.44 -12.82
CA LYS A 171 -29.71 15.78 -13.40
C LYS A 171 -29.38 15.85 -14.89
N VAL A 172 -29.05 14.73 -15.53
CA VAL A 172 -28.84 14.62 -16.97
C VAL A 172 -29.95 13.73 -17.53
N ILE A 173 -31.18 14.23 -17.55
CA ILE A 173 -32.30 13.86 -18.42
C ILE A 173 -33.03 15.15 -18.76
#